data_61d163a885459e57ce1e57324d8dfa8e
#
_entry.id   61d163a885459e57ce1e57324d8dfa8e
#
_cell.length_a   1.000
_cell.length_b   1.000
_cell.length_c   1.000
_cell.angle_alpha   90.00
_cell.angle_beta   90.00
_cell.angle_gamma   90.00
#
_symmetry.space_group_name_H-M   'P 1'
#
loop_
_entity.id
_entity.type
_entity.pdbx_description
1 polymer ?
#
loop_
_entity_poly.entity_id
_entity_poly.type
_entity_poly.pdbx_seq_one_letter_code
_entity_poly.pdbx_strand_id
1 'polypeptide(L)'
;MKKTIIALALSFMALVMGAQPRQGKVQIILVPDHADALYKAGEQVNMKVMTLHCGLPLDGATVKYEVSEDLMEPHKKGEVTLKGNEGVIKAGSMKKPGFLRVKATVEHEGERYIVRSTVGFDKDKLVPTSVMPEDFDAFWKRQLSKLEKVKLDPKMELLEERCTDEVDVYHISYRNIKGSRMYGVLTVPKGEGKYPAVLRFPGAGVGPKGGDIAHAHKGVIVLEMGIHGIPVNLEGSIYDDLGSGILSWYPEDNLNDPEKYYYHRVFLGAVQGIDFLQSLPQCNGVIGTFGGSQGGTLSIVTSRLDSRIKATVAYFPAMCDHEGYINGRAGGWPHMFKNEANRTEEYIRTARYYDVSNFARGLQAPVCYLYGYNDITCAPTTTCATYNVIPAPKQVIIGENIGHWTYPEQMNALWDWIIGELKSVK
;
A
#
# COMPACT_ATOMS: atom_id res chain seq x y z
N MET A 1 15.15 -41.11 -5.93
CA MET A 1 14.38 -40.33 -5.00
C MET A 1 15.16 -39.23 -4.25
N LYS A 2 16.47 -39.32 -3.96
CA LYS A 2 17.23 -38.27 -3.26
C LYS A 2 17.62 -37.02 -4.08
N LYS A 3 17.61 -37.08 -5.42
CA LYS A 3 17.98 -35.93 -6.28
C LYS A 3 16.83 -34.96 -6.57
N THR A 4 15.58 -35.39 -6.43
CA THR A 4 14.41 -34.56 -6.68
C THR A 4 14.08 -33.63 -5.50
N ILE A 5 14.44 -34.00 -4.27
CA ILE A 5 14.22 -33.24 -3.06
C ILE A 5 15.16 -32.03 -2.97
N ILE A 6 16.38 -32.13 -3.50
CA ILE A 6 17.37 -31.05 -3.52
C ILE A 6 16.98 -29.94 -4.53
N ALA A 7 16.34 -30.28 -5.64
CA ALA A 7 15.88 -29.31 -6.62
C ALA A 7 14.67 -28.49 -6.13
N LEU A 8 13.77 -29.08 -5.33
CA LEU A 8 12.65 -28.37 -4.73
C LEU A 8 13.08 -27.40 -3.61
N ALA A 9 14.10 -27.77 -2.80
CA ALA A 9 14.63 -26.89 -1.76
C ALA A 9 15.37 -25.67 -2.33
N LEU A 10 16.03 -25.82 -3.48
CA LEU A 10 16.71 -24.71 -4.17
C LEU A 10 15.74 -23.75 -4.89
N SER A 11 14.60 -24.23 -5.38
CA SER A 11 13.59 -23.36 -5.99
C SER A 11 12.80 -22.54 -4.94
N PHE A 12 12.65 -23.04 -3.70
CA PHE A 12 12.02 -22.29 -2.62
C PHE A 12 12.93 -21.18 -2.04
N MET A 13 14.26 -21.37 -2.05
CA MET A 13 15.22 -20.33 -1.66
C MET A 13 15.32 -19.19 -2.69
N ALA A 14 15.04 -19.43 -3.95
CA ALA A 14 15.09 -18.39 -5.00
C ALA A 14 13.92 -17.38 -4.90
N LEU A 15 12.78 -17.76 -4.33
CA LEU A 15 11.59 -16.90 -4.20
C LEU A 15 11.64 -15.92 -3.01
N VAL A 16 12.52 -16.14 -2.04
CA VAL A 16 12.69 -15.26 -0.87
C VAL A 16 13.76 -14.18 -1.09
N MET A 17 14.59 -14.30 -2.13
CA MET A 17 15.68 -13.34 -2.42
C MET A 17 15.25 -12.10 -3.24
N GLY A 18 13.96 -11.92 -3.53
CA GLY A 18 13.47 -10.89 -4.46
C GLY A 18 13.21 -9.48 -3.90
N ALA A 19 13.36 -9.23 -2.61
CA ALA A 19 12.90 -7.99 -1.99
C ALA A 19 14.00 -7.06 -1.44
N GLN A 20 15.27 -7.42 -1.53
CA GLN A 20 16.34 -6.47 -1.17
C GLN A 20 16.72 -5.64 -2.41
N PRO A 21 16.84 -4.30 -2.30
CA PRO A 21 17.40 -3.50 -3.37
C PRO A 21 18.78 -4.06 -3.71
N ARG A 22 18.98 -4.58 -4.93
CA ARG A 22 20.30 -4.99 -5.37
C ARG A 22 21.20 -3.76 -5.33
N GLN A 23 22.20 -3.77 -4.48
CA GLN A 23 23.21 -2.71 -4.47
C GLN A 23 23.93 -2.75 -5.83
N GLY A 24 23.80 -1.67 -6.60
CA GLY A 24 24.59 -1.52 -7.82
C GLY A 24 26.07 -1.36 -7.49
N LYS A 25 26.96 -1.57 -8.49
CA LYS A 25 28.40 -1.33 -8.33
C LYS A 25 28.70 0.07 -7.81
N VAL A 26 27.94 1.08 -8.28
CA VAL A 26 28.02 2.45 -7.78
C VAL A 26 26.85 2.71 -6.82
N GLN A 27 27.19 3.18 -5.64
CA GLN A 27 26.25 3.67 -4.64
C GLN A 27 26.33 5.19 -4.59
N ILE A 28 25.19 5.85 -4.68
CA ILE A 28 25.04 7.28 -4.47
C ILE A 28 24.29 7.44 -3.15
N ILE A 29 24.87 8.17 -2.21
CA ILE A 29 24.26 8.41 -0.89
C ILE A 29 23.90 9.89 -0.82
N LEU A 30 22.62 10.19 -0.59
CA LEU A 30 22.11 11.53 -0.36
C LEU A 30 21.68 11.67 1.08
N VAL A 31 22.28 12.61 1.81
CA VAL A 31 21.98 12.87 3.22
C VAL A 31 21.53 14.31 3.37
N PRO A 32 20.29 14.57 3.81
CA PRO A 32 19.84 15.92 4.12
C PRO A 32 20.62 16.49 5.33
N ASP A 33 20.72 17.81 5.42
CA ASP A 33 21.37 18.51 6.54
C ASP A 33 20.56 18.48 7.84
N HIS A 34 19.28 18.06 7.81
CA HIS A 34 18.49 17.76 9.00
C HIS A 34 18.36 16.23 9.18
N ALA A 35 18.65 15.75 10.40
CA ALA A 35 18.67 14.32 10.70
C ALA A 35 17.29 13.64 10.63
N ASP A 36 16.20 14.39 10.82
CA ASP A 36 14.82 13.94 10.72
C ASP A 36 14.21 14.17 9.33
N ALA A 37 15.01 14.74 8.40
CA ALA A 37 14.56 15.13 7.06
C ALA A 37 13.33 16.07 7.05
N LEU A 38 13.14 16.89 8.10
CA LEU A 38 12.02 17.81 8.25
C LEU A 38 12.47 19.27 8.24
N TYR A 39 11.72 20.10 7.54
CA TYR A 39 11.99 21.52 7.33
C TYR A 39 10.71 22.35 7.51
N LYS A 40 10.89 23.63 7.80
CA LYS A 40 9.81 24.62 7.78
C LYS A 40 9.73 25.28 6.40
N ALA A 41 8.53 25.75 6.05
CA ALA A 41 8.34 26.52 4.81
C ALA A 41 9.32 27.70 4.72
N GLY A 42 10.05 27.80 3.60
CA GLY A 42 11.10 28.80 3.36
C GLY A 42 12.51 28.40 3.77
N GLU A 43 12.68 27.34 4.56
CA GLU A 43 13.98 26.85 4.99
C GLU A 43 14.75 26.21 3.82
N GLN A 44 16.08 26.35 3.79
CA GLN A 44 16.92 25.85 2.70
C GLN A 44 17.39 24.44 2.99
N VAL A 45 17.26 23.57 2.02
CA VAL A 45 17.74 22.18 2.07
C VAL A 45 19.09 22.08 1.38
N ASN A 46 20.09 21.55 2.09
CA ASN A 46 21.35 21.12 1.50
C ASN A 46 21.46 19.60 1.66
N MET A 47 21.80 18.92 0.59
CA MET A 47 22.05 17.48 0.63
C MET A 47 23.51 17.19 0.42
N LYS A 48 24.15 16.57 1.40
CA LYS A 48 25.44 15.96 1.20
C LYS A 48 25.27 14.79 0.24
N VAL A 49 26.11 14.75 -0.80
CA VAL A 49 26.16 13.64 -1.73
C VAL A 49 27.51 12.95 -1.64
N MET A 50 27.48 11.62 -1.56
CA MET A 50 28.68 10.78 -1.57
C MET A 50 28.53 9.70 -2.64
N THR A 51 29.65 9.27 -3.22
CA THR A 51 29.69 8.18 -4.21
C THR A 51 30.70 7.10 -3.79
N LEU A 52 30.27 5.85 -3.92
CA LEU A 52 31.10 4.68 -3.69
C LEU A 52 31.06 3.78 -4.92
N HIS A 53 32.17 3.14 -5.29
CA HIS A 53 32.25 2.06 -6.25
C HIS A 53 32.70 0.78 -5.55
N CYS A 54 31.86 -0.24 -5.55
CA CYS A 54 32.11 -1.50 -4.85
C CYS A 54 32.49 -1.32 -3.36
N GLY A 55 31.87 -0.33 -2.68
CA GLY A 55 32.14 0.00 -1.28
C GLY A 55 33.34 0.90 -1.04
N LEU A 56 34.13 1.26 -2.07
CA LEU A 56 35.26 2.17 -1.97
C LEU A 56 34.92 3.56 -2.50
N PRO A 57 35.55 4.64 -2.01
CA PRO A 57 35.32 5.99 -2.52
C PRO A 57 35.47 6.07 -4.05
N LEU A 58 34.47 6.66 -4.75
CA LEU A 58 34.53 6.99 -6.17
C LEU A 58 34.83 8.46 -6.31
N ASP A 59 36.12 8.79 -6.48
CA ASP A 59 36.63 10.16 -6.52
C ASP A 59 36.33 10.88 -7.83
N GLY A 60 36.06 12.20 -7.75
CA GLY A 60 35.90 13.07 -8.91
C GLY A 60 34.64 12.80 -9.75
N ALA A 61 33.70 11.99 -9.26
CA ALA A 61 32.47 11.71 -9.97
C ALA A 61 31.65 12.99 -10.21
N THR A 62 31.04 13.11 -11.39
CA THR A 62 30.04 14.15 -11.67
C THR A 62 28.65 13.64 -11.41
N VAL A 63 27.96 14.25 -10.44
CA VAL A 63 26.60 13.94 -10.07
C VAL A 63 25.64 14.92 -10.73
N LYS A 64 24.84 14.47 -11.68
CA LYS A 64 23.73 15.23 -12.24
C LYS A 64 22.54 15.14 -11.27
N TYR A 65 21.84 16.24 -11.02
CA TYR A 65 20.69 16.23 -10.13
C TYR A 65 19.50 17.00 -10.67
N GLU A 66 18.32 16.56 -10.25
CA GLU A 66 17.02 17.19 -10.49
C GLU A 66 16.34 17.40 -9.14
N VAL A 67 15.70 18.58 -8.96
CA VAL A 67 14.90 18.90 -7.77
C VAL A 67 13.48 19.19 -8.21
N SER A 68 12.52 18.55 -7.56
CA SER A 68 11.08 18.73 -7.82
C SER A 68 10.27 18.72 -6.53
N GLU A 69 9.09 19.30 -6.55
CA GLU A 69 8.04 18.84 -5.64
C GLU A 69 7.76 17.35 -5.93
N ASP A 70 7.29 16.63 -4.93
CA ASP A 70 7.04 15.19 -5.03
C ASP A 70 6.20 14.82 -6.26
N LEU A 71 6.73 13.94 -7.11
CA LEU A 71 6.14 13.48 -8.40
C LEU A 71 5.75 14.58 -9.41
N MET A 72 6.20 15.83 -9.20
CA MET A 72 5.99 16.92 -10.14
C MET A 72 7.22 17.10 -11.04
N GLU A 73 7.09 17.90 -12.10
CA GLU A 73 8.19 18.20 -13.00
C GLU A 73 9.33 18.94 -12.26
N PRO A 74 10.58 18.60 -12.58
CA PRO A 74 11.72 19.26 -11.96
C PRO A 74 11.77 20.76 -12.27
N HIS A 75 11.78 21.57 -11.22
CA HIS A 75 11.94 23.01 -11.33
C HIS A 75 13.41 23.46 -11.27
N LYS A 76 14.33 22.57 -10.88
CA LYS A 76 15.76 22.81 -10.84
C LYS A 76 16.53 21.59 -11.32
N LYS A 77 17.55 21.84 -12.17
CA LYS A 77 18.52 20.83 -12.61
C LYS A 77 19.92 21.40 -12.48
N GLY A 78 20.88 20.53 -12.26
CA GLY A 78 22.28 20.94 -12.17
C GLY A 78 23.20 19.73 -12.07
N GLU A 79 24.48 20.05 -11.91
CA GLU A 79 25.52 19.05 -11.67
C GLU A 79 26.47 19.51 -10.59
N VAL A 80 27.13 18.59 -9.93
CA VAL A 80 28.20 18.82 -8.99
C VAL A 80 29.31 17.81 -9.22
N THR A 81 30.53 18.30 -9.48
CA THR A 81 31.72 17.45 -9.50
C THR A 81 32.25 17.32 -8.08
N LEU A 82 32.39 16.10 -7.63
CA LEU A 82 32.75 15.78 -6.24
C LEU A 82 34.25 16.10 -6.00
N LYS A 83 34.56 16.60 -4.82
CA LYS A 83 35.93 16.71 -4.30
C LYS A 83 36.22 15.46 -3.48
N GLY A 84 37.19 14.64 -3.97
CA GLY A 84 37.20 13.26 -3.50
C GLY A 84 35.90 12.59 -3.92
N ASN A 85 35.24 11.94 -3.00
CA ASN A 85 33.95 11.27 -3.23
C ASN A 85 32.73 12.02 -2.62
N GLU A 86 32.89 13.30 -2.23
CA GLU A 86 31.87 14.08 -1.53
C GLU A 86 31.56 15.43 -2.21
N GLY A 87 30.33 15.90 -2.05
CA GLY A 87 29.86 17.19 -2.50
C GLY A 87 28.56 17.62 -1.81
N VAL A 88 28.05 18.80 -2.19
CA VAL A 88 26.78 19.33 -1.65
C VAL A 88 25.89 19.78 -2.79
N ILE A 89 24.66 19.31 -2.77
CA ILE A 89 23.57 19.76 -3.64
C ILE A 89 22.72 20.76 -2.84
N LYS A 90 22.70 22.02 -3.28
CA LYS A 90 21.77 23.03 -2.75
C LYS A 90 20.40 22.81 -3.37
N ALA A 91 19.51 22.08 -2.70
CA ALA A 91 18.22 21.69 -3.24
C ALA A 91 17.21 22.85 -3.27
N GLY A 92 17.36 23.84 -2.40
CA GLY A 92 16.43 24.97 -2.31
C GLY A 92 15.39 24.80 -1.21
N SER A 93 14.18 25.34 -1.37
CA SER A 93 13.15 25.34 -0.35
C SER A 93 11.74 25.20 -0.95
N MET A 94 10.77 24.90 -0.10
CA MET A 94 9.35 25.00 -0.44
C MET A 94 8.70 26.12 0.37
N LYS A 95 7.72 26.83 -0.23
CA LYS A 95 6.97 27.91 0.43
C LYS A 95 5.65 27.43 1.07
N LYS A 96 5.26 26.21 0.81
CA LYS A 96 4.02 25.55 1.25
C LYS A 96 4.31 24.16 1.81
N PRO A 97 3.42 23.58 2.64
CA PRO A 97 3.54 22.21 3.10
C PRO A 97 3.63 21.24 1.94
N GLY A 98 4.47 20.21 2.07
CA GLY A 98 4.67 19.19 1.03
C GLY A 98 5.98 18.45 1.15
N PHE A 99 6.41 17.84 0.06
CA PHE A 99 7.66 17.09 -0.02
C PHE A 99 8.51 17.57 -1.20
N LEU A 100 9.80 17.80 -0.93
CA LEU A 100 10.82 18.16 -1.92
C LEU A 100 11.71 16.95 -2.20
N ARG A 101 11.84 16.58 -3.46
CA ARG A 101 12.60 15.41 -3.90
C ARG A 101 13.84 15.81 -4.68
N VAL A 102 14.97 15.25 -4.30
CA VAL A 102 16.21 15.31 -5.06
C VAL A 102 16.45 13.94 -5.70
N LYS A 103 16.60 13.94 -7.03
CA LYS A 103 17.04 12.78 -7.81
C LYS A 103 18.46 13.03 -8.26
N ALA A 104 19.39 12.17 -7.85
CA ALA A 104 20.78 12.21 -8.27
C ALA A 104 21.10 11.06 -9.21
N THR A 105 21.95 11.34 -10.20
CA THR A 105 22.35 10.39 -11.24
C THR A 105 23.85 10.47 -11.43
N VAL A 106 24.50 9.31 -11.46
CA VAL A 106 25.92 9.14 -11.83
C VAL A 106 26.00 8.19 -13.01
N GLU A 107 26.78 8.55 -14.02
CA GLU A 107 27.17 7.67 -15.12
C GLU A 107 28.59 7.16 -14.87
N HIS A 108 28.78 5.86 -14.83
CA HIS A 108 30.08 5.24 -14.58
C HIS A 108 30.21 3.93 -15.37
N GLU A 109 31.31 3.78 -16.10
CA GLU A 109 31.56 2.60 -16.97
C GLU A 109 30.42 2.29 -17.96
N GLY A 110 29.75 3.33 -18.49
CA GLY A 110 28.62 3.17 -19.43
C GLY A 110 27.27 2.85 -18.78
N GLU A 111 27.25 2.65 -17.47
CA GLU A 111 26.03 2.36 -16.71
C GLU A 111 25.52 3.61 -15.98
N ARG A 112 24.22 3.65 -15.75
CA ARG A 112 23.52 4.77 -15.12
C ARG A 112 22.96 4.37 -13.75
N TYR A 113 23.40 5.06 -12.72
CA TYR A 113 22.97 4.86 -11.33
C TYR A 113 22.11 6.02 -10.86
N ILE A 114 21.00 5.72 -10.19
CA ILE A 114 20.02 6.71 -9.76
C ILE A 114 19.66 6.48 -8.30
N VAL A 115 19.64 7.54 -7.51
CA VAL A 115 19.11 7.55 -6.14
C VAL A 115 18.13 8.72 -5.99
N ARG A 116 17.21 8.59 -5.02
CA ARG A 116 16.29 9.65 -4.62
C ARG A 116 16.38 9.86 -3.12
N SER A 117 16.29 11.13 -2.70
CA SER A 117 16.10 11.50 -1.31
C SER A 117 15.05 12.59 -1.24
N THR A 118 14.08 12.43 -0.36
CA THR A 118 12.91 13.29 -0.24
C THR A 118 12.81 13.81 1.19
N VAL A 119 12.52 15.08 1.36
CA VAL A 119 12.39 15.74 2.65
C VAL A 119 10.99 16.38 2.78
N GLY A 120 10.49 16.45 4.02
CA GLY A 120 9.17 17.00 4.31
C GLY A 120 9.23 18.45 4.78
N PHE A 121 8.33 19.29 4.26
CA PHE A 121 8.14 20.67 4.67
C PHE A 121 6.79 20.83 5.36
N ASP A 122 6.78 21.27 6.63
CA ASP A 122 5.56 21.47 7.40
C ASP A 122 4.52 20.34 7.19
N LYS A 123 4.98 19.10 7.07
CA LYS A 123 4.18 17.93 6.62
C LYS A 123 2.92 17.71 7.45
N ASP A 124 2.95 18.11 8.74
CA ASP A 124 1.80 17.95 9.64
C ASP A 124 0.65 18.92 9.33
N LYS A 125 0.91 19.96 8.49
CA LYS A 125 -0.10 20.88 7.97
C LYS A 125 -0.65 20.46 6.61
N LEU A 126 -0.13 19.39 6.02
CA LEU A 126 -0.55 18.91 4.71
C LEU A 126 -1.92 18.22 4.83
N VAL A 127 -2.88 18.69 4.01
CA VAL A 127 -4.23 18.11 3.96
C VAL A 127 -4.59 17.68 2.54
N PRO A 128 -5.48 16.68 2.35
CA PRO A 128 -5.91 16.28 1.02
C PRO A 128 -6.61 17.41 0.26
N THR A 129 -6.39 17.49 -1.04
CA THR A 129 -7.10 18.40 -1.96
C THR A 129 -8.43 17.82 -2.42
N SER A 130 -8.61 16.50 -2.36
CA SER A 130 -9.84 15.84 -2.74
C SER A 130 -11.01 16.29 -1.90
N VAL A 131 -12.09 16.68 -2.59
CA VAL A 131 -13.32 17.16 -1.97
C VAL A 131 -14.22 15.98 -1.62
N MET A 132 -14.68 15.94 -0.38
CA MET A 132 -15.67 14.93 0.05
C MET A 132 -17.05 15.32 -0.48
N PRO A 133 -17.77 14.46 -1.23
CA PRO A 133 -19.14 14.73 -1.64
C PRO A 133 -20.07 14.96 -0.43
N GLU A 134 -21.02 15.89 -0.55
CA GLU A 134 -21.98 16.16 0.53
C GLU A 134 -22.81 14.93 0.91
N ASP A 135 -23.12 14.07 -0.08
CA ASP A 135 -23.88 12.86 0.12
C ASP A 135 -23.00 11.60 0.29
N PHE A 136 -21.70 11.73 0.57
CA PHE A 136 -20.75 10.62 0.68
C PHE A 136 -21.25 9.51 1.59
N ASP A 137 -21.62 9.83 2.81
CA ASP A 137 -22.12 8.83 3.79
C ASP A 137 -23.47 8.24 3.35
N ALA A 138 -24.36 9.05 2.79
CA ALA A 138 -25.63 8.58 2.27
C ALA A 138 -25.44 7.63 1.06
N PHE A 139 -24.48 7.92 0.17
CA PHE A 139 -24.12 7.04 -0.94
C PHE A 139 -23.68 5.67 -0.41
N TRP A 140 -22.68 5.62 0.47
CA TRP A 140 -22.16 4.35 0.99
C TRP A 140 -23.20 3.59 1.83
N LYS A 141 -24.00 4.28 2.62
CA LYS A 141 -25.13 3.66 3.34
C LYS A 141 -26.11 2.99 2.38
N ARG A 142 -26.46 3.61 1.26
CA ARG A 142 -27.30 2.98 0.24
C ARG A 142 -26.65 1.73 -0.37
N GLN A 143 -25.33 1.76 -0.61
CA GLN A 143 -24.62 0.60 -1.16
C GLN A 143 -24.55 -0.55 -0.15
N LEU A 144 -24.28 -0.28 1.12
CA LEU A 144 -24.31 -1.27 2.19
C LEU A 144 -25.70 -1.90 2.35
N SER A 145 -26.79 -1.12 2.28
CA SER A 145 -28.16 -1.65 2.31
C SER A 145 -28.49 -2.55 1.11
N LYS A 146 -27.80 -2.41 -0.01
CA LYS A 146 -27.90 -3.39 -1.12
C LYS A 146 -27.14 -4.67 -0.79
N LEU A 147 -25.97 -4.56 -0.13
CA LEU A 147 -25.14 -5.68 0.27
C LEU A 147 -25.84 -6.56 1.33
N GLU A 148 -26.49 -5.96 2.32
CA GLU A 148 -27.25 -6.65 3.37
C GLU A 148 -28.29 -7.65 2.84
N LYS A 149 -28.80 -7.43 1.63
CA LYS A 149 -29.76 -8.31 0.95
C LYS A 149 -29.09 -9.51 0.25
N VAL A 150 -27.76 -9.52 0.19
CA VAL A 150 -27.02 -10.60 -0.46
C VAL A 150 -26.78 -11.71 0.56
N LYS A 151 -27.31 -12.91 0.27
CA LYS A 151 -27.05 -14.10 1.09
C LYS A 151 -25.55 -14.45 0.99
N LEU A 152 -24.87 -14.61 2.10
CA LEU A 152 -23.43 -14.87 2.16
C LEU A 152 -22.98 -16.10 1.34
N ASP A 153 -23.71 -17.23 1.44
CA ASP A 153 -23.42 -18.49 0.72
C ASP A 153 -21.92 -18.85 0.75
N PRO A 154 -21.33 -19.08 1.95
CA PRO A 154 -19.91 -19.36 2.08
C PRO A 154 -19.59 -20.75 1.54
N LYS A 155 -18.45 -20.87 0.87
CA LYS A 155 -17.86 -22.15 0.45
C LYS A 155 -16.44 -22.21 0.98
N MET A 156 -16.04 -23.37 1.48
CA MET A 156 -14.71 -23.63 2.02
C MET A 156 -14.23 -25.00 1.53
N GLU A 157 -13.04 -25.05 0.99
CA GLU A 157 -12.36 -26.25 0.51
C GLU A 157 -11.01 -26.33 1.21
N LEU A 158 -10.75 -27.42 1.92
CA LEU A 158 -9.49 -27.66 2.61
C LEU A 158 -8.38 -27.90 1.58
N LEU A 159 -7.29 -27.17 1.70
CA LEU A 159 -6.07 -27.35 0.91
C LEU A 159 -5.09 -28.21 1.73
N GLU A 160 -5.30 -29.52 1.74
CA GLU A 160 -4.56 -30.45 2.61
C GLU A 160 -3.05 -30.30 2.45
N GLU A 161 -2.58 -30.11 1.20
CA GLU A 161 -1.18 -29.95 0.85
C GLU A 161 -0.52 -28.66 1.41
N ARG A 162 -1.33 -27.70 1.90
CA ARG A 162 -0.88 -26.44 2.52
C ARG A 162 -1.05 -26.43 4.02
N CYS A 163 -1.78 -27.41 4.58
CA CYS A 163 -1.98 -27.48 6.03
C CYS A 163 -0.67 -27.85 6.74
N THR A 164 -0.55 -27.40 7.98
CA THR A 164 0.51 -27.83 8.92
C THR A 164 -0.09 -28.56 10.09
N ASP A 165 0.73 -29.05 11.02
CA ASP A 165 0.22 -29.66 12.27
C ASP A 165 -0.60 -28.69 13.11
N GLU A 166 -0.36 -27.36 12.98
CA GLU A 166 -0.94 -26.32 13.81
C GLU A 166 -1.92 -25.38 13.06
N VAL A 167 -1.99 -25.43 11.72
CA VAL A 167 -2.79 -24.51 10.91
C VAL A 167 -3.51 -25.24 9.79
N ASP A 168 -4.82 -25.05 9.70
CA ASP A 168 -5.62 -25.43 8.54
C ASP A 168 -5.66 -24.31 7.51
N VAL A 169 -5.59 -24.68 6.22
CA VAL A 169 -5.62 -23.76 5.09
C VAL A 169 -6.79 -24.10 4.17
N TYR A 170 -7.62 -23.10 3.87
CA TYR A 170 -8.78 -23.28 3.01
C TYR A 170 -8.78 -22.31 1.83
N HIS A 171 -9.15 -22.81 0.65
CA HIS A 171 -9.66 -21.94 -0.41
C HIS A 171 -11.11 -21.63 -0.12
N ILE A 172 -11.46 -20.33 -0.08
CA ILE A 172 -12.82 -19.92 0.28
C ILE A 172 -13.45 -19.04 -0.80
N SER A 173 -14.78 -19.01 -0.80
CA SER A 173 -15.51 -17.99 -1.52
C SER A 173 -16.84 -17.66 -0.85
N TYR A 174 -17.34 -16.45 -1.06
CA TYR A 174 -18.63 -15.97 -0.61
C TYR A 174 -19.28 -15.06 -1.65
N ARG A 175 -20.61 -14.95 -1.62
CA ARG A 175 -21.35 -14.10 -2.56
C ARG A 175 -21.14 -12.63 -2.27
N ASN A 176 -21.21 -11.85 -3.32
CA ASN A 176 -21.14 -10.40 -3.30
C ASN A 176 -22.26 -9.83 -4.20
N ILE A 177 -22.36 -8.50 -4.26
CA ILE A 177 -23.35 -7.80 -5.08
C ILE A 177 -23.33 -8.23 -6.55
N LYS A 178 -24.44 -8.00 -7.26
CA LYS A 178 -24.61 -8.25 -8.70
C LYS A 178 -24.26 -9.70 -9.11
N GLY A 179 -24.50 -10.67 -8.22
CA GLY A 179 -24.25 -12.09 -8.50
C GLY A 179 -22.77 -12.50 -8.53
N SER A 180 -21.85 -11.59 -8.23
CA SER A 180 -20.43 -11.90 -8.16
C SER A 180 -20.06 -12.68 -6.89
N ARG A 181 -18.86 -13.25 -6.87
CA ARG A 181 -18.26 -13.89 -5.68
C ARG A 181 -16.92 -13.27 -5.37
N MET A 182 -16.54 -13.29 -4.10
CA MET A 182 -15.19 -13.03 -3.64
C MET A 182 -14.51 -14.34 -3.31
N TYR A 183 -13.20 -14.40 -3.49
CA TYR A 183 -12.39 -15.57 -3.22
C TYR A 183 -11.19 -15.19 -2.34
N GLY A 184 -10.67 -16.15 -1.59
CA GLY A 184 -9.51 -15.95 -0.74
C GLY A 184 -8.90 -17.24 -0.25
N VAL A 185 -7.78 -17.13 0.45
CA VAL A 185 -7.17 -18.20 1.23
C VAL A 185 -7.31 -17.85 2.70
N LEU A 186 -7.94 -18.75 3.44
CA LEU A 186 -8.17 -18.65 4.87
C LEU A 186 -7.18 -19.56 5.60
N THR A 187 -6.48 -19.03 6.60
CA THR A 187 -5.64 -19.80 7.51
C THR A 187 -6.24 -19.73 8.92
N VAL A 188 -6.47 -20.91 9.53
CA VAL A 188 -7.11 -21.05 10.83
C VAL A 188 -6.20 -21.84 11.76
N PRO A 189 -5.85 -21.32 12.95
CA PRO A 189 -5.12 -22.08 13.94
C PRO A 189 -5.91 -23.31 14.36
N LYS A 190 -5.24 -24.47 14.44
CA LYS A 190 -5.78 -25.69 15.05
C LYS A 190 -5.75 -25.58 16.58
N GLY A 191 -6.71 -26.14 17.24
CA GLY A 191 -6.78 -26.17 18.69
C GLY A 191 -8.15 -25.77 19.21
N GLU A 192 -8.31 -25.93 20.52
CA GLU A 192 -9.54 -25.52 21.21
C GLU A 192 -9.55 -24.02 21.48
N GLY A 193 -10.69 -23.37 21.26
CA GLY A 193 -10.88 -21.95 21.53
C GLY A 193 -11.29 -21.13 20.32
N LYS A 194 -11.36 -19.83 20.54
CA LYS A 194 -11.70 -18.85 19.48
C LYS A 194 -10.58 -17.84 19.35
N TYR A 195 -10.33 -17.43 18.11
CA TYR A 195 -9.24 -16.56 17.73
C TYR A 195 -9.74 -15.24 17.15
N PRO A 196 -9.04 -14.12 17.37
CA PRO A 196 -9.28 -12.92 16.61
C PRO A 196 -8.91 -13.16 15.14
N ALA A 197 -9.44 -12.33 14.24
CA ALA A 197 -9.22 -12.47 12.81
C ALA A 197 -8.63 -11.22 12.18
N VAL A 198 -7.82 -11.42 11.15
CA VAL A 198 -7.28 -10.36 10.30
C VAL A 198 -7.77 -10.57 8.87
N LEU A 199 -8.48 -9.58 8.34
CA LEU A 199 -8.81 -9.50 6.92
C LEU A 199 -7.64 -8.81 6.20
N ARG A 200 -6.84 -9.61 5.49
CA ARG A 200 -5.65 -9.17 4.76
C ARG A 200 -5.96 -8.89 3.31
N PHE A 201 -5.59 -7.71 2.84
CA PHE A 201 -5.83 -7.27 1.48
C PHE A 201 -4.56 -7.23 0.63
N PRO A 202 -4.64 -7.59 -0.66
CA PRO A 202 -3.50 -7.58 -1.56
C PRO A 202 -3.16 -6.17 -2.06
N GLY A 203 -1.91 -5.98 -2.45
CA GLY A 203 -1.52 -4.89 -3.34
C GLY A 203 -2.18 -5.00 -4.72
N ALA A 204 -1.94 -4.03 -5.59
CA ALA A 204 -2.43 -4.06 -6.97
C ALA A 204 -1.75 -5.19 -7.77
N GLY A 205 -2.48 -5.70 -8.76
CA GLY A 205 -2.04 -6.79 -9.61
C GLY A 205 -2.97 -8.00 -9.55
N VAL A 206 -2.80 -8.89 -10.51
CA VAL A 206 -3.59 -10.11 -10.68
C VAL A 206 -2.69 -11.29 -10.37
N GLY A 207 -3.06 -12.14 -9.41
CA GLY A 207 -2.22 -13.26 -9.02
C GLY A 207 -2.84 -14.16 -7.96
N PRO A 208 -2.24 -15.35 -7.76
CA PRO A 208 -2.69 -16.31 -6.76
C PRO A 208 -2.46 -15.79 -5.34
N LYS A 209 -3.09 -16.45 -4.36
CA LYS A 209 -2.88 -16.22 -2.93
C LYS A 209 -2.35 -17.47 -2.26
N GLY A 210 -1.39 -17.27 -1.35
CA GLY A 210 -0.76 -18.37 -0.62
C GLY A 210 -1.42 -18.71 0.70
N GLY A 211 -2.03 -17.71 1.33
CA GLY A 211 -2.44 -17.74 2.73
C GLY A 211 -1.29 -17.32 3.67
N ASP A 212 -1.63 -16.93 4.88
CA ASP A 212 -0.67 -16.44 5.88
C ASP A 212 -0.53 -17.40 7.06
N ILE A 213 0.19 -18.49 6.84
CA ILE A 213 0.43 -19.53 7.85
C ILE A 213 1.28 -18.97 9.01
N ALA A 214 2.27 -18.13 8.71
CA ALA A 214 3.20 -17.62 9.71
C ALA A 214 2.51 -16.81 10.81
N HIS A 215 1.51 -15.98 10.45
CA HIS A 215 0.76 -15.22 11.45
C HIS A 215 -0.38 -16.05 12.06
N ALA A 216 -0.91 -17.05 11.36
CA ALA A 216 -1.85 -17.99 11.94
C ALA A 216 -1.21 -18.78 13.12
N HIS A 217 0.05 -19.16 13.04
CA HIS A 217 0.81 -19.73 14.16
C HIS A 217 0.88 -18.81 15.39
N LYS A 218 0.72 -17.49 15.21
CA LYS A 218 0.64 -16.54 16.34
C LYS A 218 -0.76 -16.48 16.99
N GLY A 219 -1.68 -17.37 16.61
CA GLY A 219 -3.02 -17.48 17.19
C GLY A 219 -3.99 -16.42 16.68
N VAL A 220 -3.98 -16.14 15.38
CA VAL A 220 -4.97 -15.30 14.69
C VAL A 220 -5.45 -16.00 13.41
N ILE A 221 -6.74 -15.89 13.10
CA ILE A 221 -7.27 -16.30 11.81
C ILE A 221 -6.84 -15.24 10.78
N VAL A 222 -6.34 -15.65 9.60
CA VAL A 222 -6.05 -14.70 8.54
C VAL A 222 -6.82 -15.08 7.27
N LEU A 223 -7.63 -14.15 6.76
CA LEU A 223 -8.24 -14.25 5.44
C LEU A 223 -7.46 -13.37 4.46
N GLU A 224 -6.66 -13.97 3.59
CA GLU A 224 -6.03 -13.28 2.47
C GLU A 224 -7.00 -13.24 1.28
N MET A 225 -7.59 -12.07 1.03
CA MET A 225 -8.66 -11.89 0.05
C MET A 225 -8.10 -11.60 -1.35
N GLY A 226 -8.72 -12.20 -2.38
CA GLY A 226 -8.59 -11.77 -3.78
C GLY A 226 -9.66 -10.73 -4.14
N ILE A 227 -9.34 -9.80 -5.03
CA ILE A 227 -10.26 -8.69 -5.39
C ILE A 227 -10.95 -8.84 -6.74
N HIS A 228 -10.49 -9.74 -7.59
CA HIS A 228 -10.93 -9.80 -8.99
C HIS A 228 -12.21 -10.62 -9.21
N GLY A 229 -12.69 -11.32 -8.17
CA GLY A 229 -13.88 -12.18 -8.27
C GLY A 229 -13.60 -13.48 -9.05
N ILE A 230 -12.36 -13.91 -9.07
CA ILE A 230 -11.86 -15.16 -9.64
C ILE A 230 -11.19 -16.02 -8.56
N PRO A 231 -11.19 -17.35 -8.66
CA PRO A 231 -10.46 -18.21 -7.73
C PRO A 231 -9.00 -17.77 -7.58
N VAL A 232 -8.41 -17.97 -6.41
CA VAL A 232 -7.06 -17.47 -6.09
C VAL A 232 -6.01 -18.57 -5.99
N ASN A 233 -6.36 -19.78 -6.42
CA ASN A 233 -5.52 -20.99 -6.41
C ASN A 233 -5.38 -21.62 -7.81
N LEU A 234 -5.59 -20.86 -8.89
CA LEU A 234 -5.41 -21.30 -10.27
C LEU A 234 -3.93 -21.28 -10.66
N GLU A 235 -3.63 -21.85 -11.83
CA GLU A 235 -2.30 -21.80 -12.44
C GLU A 235 -1.84 -20.35 -12.72
N GLY A 236 -0.54 -20.10 -12.53
CA GLY A 236 0.04 -18.75 -12.65
C GLY A 236 -0.21 -18.09 -14.01
N SER A 237 -0.11 -18.86 -15.09
CA SER A 237 -0.34 -18.38 -16.47
C SER A 237 -1.73 -17.77 -16.69
N ILE A 238 -2.75 -18.28 -15.99
CA ILE A 238 -4.12 -17.74 -16.08
C ILE A 238 -4.16 -16.29 -15.56
N TYR A 239 -3.45 -16.02 -14.47
CA TYR A 239 -3.37 -14.66 -13.92
C TYR A 239 -2.54 -13.73 -14.80
N ASP A 240 -1.48 -14.23 -15.43
CA ASP A 240 -0.66 -13.46 -16.38
C ASP A 240 -1.49 -13.06 -17.60
N ASP A 241 -2.29 -13.97 -18.14
CA ASP A 241 -3.21 -13.70 -19.26
C ASP A 241 -4.28 -12.69 -18.88
N LEU A 242 -4.90 -12.84 -17.71
CA LEU A 242 -5.92 -11.90 -17.22
C LEU A 242 -5.31 -10.51 -16.93
N GLY A 243 -4.12 -10.46 -16.32
CA GLY A 243 -3.40 -9.22 -15.98
C GLY A 243 -2.90 -8.48 -17.22
N SER A 244 -2.50 -9.19 -18.27
CA SER A 244 -2.11 -8.60 -19.56
C SER A 244 -3.32 -8.28 -20.45
N GLY A 245 -4.47 -8.89 -20.18
CA GLY A 245 -5.70 -8.77 -20.93
C GLY A 245 -6.74 -7.88 -20.25
N ILE A 246 -7.89 -8.48 -19.92
CA ILE A 246 -9.11 -7.77 -19.46
C ILE A 246 -8.91 -7.04 -18.11
N LEU A 247 -7.95 -7.42 -17.31
CA LEU A 247 -7.66 -6.80 -16.02
C LEU A 247 -6.43 -5.86 -16.04
N SER A 248 -5.87 -5.56 -17.21
CA SER A 248 -4.65 -4.73 -17.29
C SER A 248 -4.82 -3.32 -16.71
N TRP A 249 -5.97 -2.69 -16.91
CA TRP A 249 -6.27 -1.33 -16.44
C TRP A 249 -7.49 -1.27 -15.51
N TYR A 250 -7.79 -2.35 -14.80
CA TYR A 250 -8.94 -2.42 -13.90
C TYR A 250 -9.09 -1.24 -12.93
N PRO A 251 -8.01 -0.54 -12.49
CA PRO A 251 -8.17 0.59 -11.57
C PRO A 251 -8.93 1.79 -12.14
N GLU A 252 -9.10 1.86 -13.46
CA GLU A 252 -9.85 2.94 -14.13
C GLU A 252 -11.15 2.45 -14.79
N ASP A 253 -11.45 1.15 -14.69
CA ASP A 253 -12.65 0.56 -15.31
C ASP A 253 -13.95 1.17 -14.79
N ASN A 254 -14.75 1.72 -15.70
CA ASN A 254 -16.04 2.37 -15.43
C ASN A 254 -15.95 3.57 -14.47
N LEU A 255 -14.87 4.31 -14.51
CA LEU A 255 -14.66 5.51 -13.67
C LEU A 255 -15.70 6.62 -13.94
N ASN A 256 -16.49 6.54 -15.00
CA ASN A 256 -17.57 7.46 -15.31
C ASN A 256 -18.86 7.25 -14.49
N ASP A 257 -18.98 6.13 -13.76
CA ASP A 257 -20.20 5.79 -13.01
C ASP A 257 -19.83 5.22 -11.63
N PRO A 258 -20.16 5.89 -10.51
CA PRO A 258 -19.77 5.46 -9.18
C PRO A 258 -20.38 4.10 -8.77
N GLU A 259 -21.51 3.67 -9.34
CA GLU A 259 -22.10 2.36 -9.05
C GLU A 259 -21.59 1.23 -9.96
N LYS A 260 -20.87 1.58 -11.04
CA LYS A 260 -20.26 0.60 -11.95
C LYS A 260 -18.74 0.55 -11.83
N TYR A 261 -18.12 1.57 -11.25
CA TYR A 261 -16.68 1.64 -11.05
C TYR A 261 -16.14 0.33 -10.47
N TYR A 262 -15.01 -0.11 -10.97
CA TYR A 262 -14.44 -1.41 -10.60
C TYR A 262 -14.39 -1.66 -9.10
N TYR A 263 -13.96 -0.66 -8.33
CA TYR A 263 -13.84 -0.76 -6.88
C TYR A 263 -15.15 -0.79 -6.12
N HIS A 264 -16.30 -0.49 -6.75
CA HIS A 264 -17.61 -0.60 -6.10
C HIS A 264 -17.86 -2.00 -5.54
N ARG A 265 -17.69 -3.04 -6.37
CA ARG A 265 -17.85 -4.42 -5.91
C ARG A 265 -16.71 -4.89 -5.00
N VAL A 266 -15.49 -4.32 -5.16
CA VAL A 266 -14.34 -4.67 -4.34
C VAL A 266 -14.53 -4.18 -2.91
N PHE A 267 -14.94 -2.93 -2.72
CA PHE A 267 -15.18 -2.35 -1.39
C PHE A 267 -16.32 -3.07 -0.66
N LEU A 268 -17.44 -3.32 -1.34
CA LEU A 268 -18.55 -4.08 -0.75
C LEU A 268 -18.18 -5.54 -0.48
N GLY A 269 -17.39 -6.17 -1.36
CA GLY A 269 -16.88 -7.51 -1.14
C GLY A 269 -15.91 -7.62 0.04
N ALA A 270 -15.16 -6.56 0.31
CA ALA A 270 -14.29 -6.49 1.49
C ALA A 270 -15.13 -6.41 2.79
N VAL A 271 -16.19 -5.60 2.81
CA VAL A 271 -17.14 -5.56 3.94
C VAL A 271 -17.81 -6.91 4.15
N GLN A 272 -18.25 -7.58 3.07
CA GLN A 272 -18.85 -8.93 3.17
C GLN A 272 -17.88 -9.98 3.74
N GLY A 273 -16.56 -9.75 3.59
CA GLY A 273 -15.52 -10.58 4.20
C GLY A 273 -15.55 -10.58 5.73
N ILE A 274 -16.07 -9.51 6.34
CA ILE A 274 -16.28 -9.44 7.80
C ILE A 274 -17.39 -10.42 8.21
N ASP A 275 -18.52 -10.45 7.46
CA ASP A 275 -19.61 -11.38 7.71
C ASP A 275 -19.14 -12.83 7.56
N PHE A 276 -18.28 -13.09 6.55
CA PHE A 276 -17.66 -14.41 6.38
C PHE A 276 -16.82 -14.79 7.61
N LEU A 277 -15.92 -13.92 8.06
CA LEU A 277 -15.09 -14.20 9.24
C LEU A 277 -15.94 -14.40 10.51
N GLN A 278 -16.99 -13.62 10.72
CA GLN A 278 -17.89 -13.78 11.85
C GLN A 278 -18.73 -15.06 11.78
N SER A 279 -18.94 -15.62 10.60
CA SER A 279 -19.66 -16.89 10.45
C SER A 279 -18.84 -18.12 10.85
N LEU A 280 -17.52 -17.97 11.03
CA LEU A 280 -16.62 -19.05 11.44
C LEU A 280 -16.79 -19.37 12.93
N PRO A 281 -16.99 -20.63 13.32
CA PRO A 281 -17.13 -21.00 14.72
C PRO A 281 -15.85 -20.73 15.55
N GLN A 282 -14.69 -20.73 14.90
CA GLN A 282 -13.39 -20.45 15.52
C GLN A 282 -13.11 -18.94 15.69
N CYS A 283 -13.89 -18.05 15.05
CA CYS A 283 -13.71 -16.60 15.21
C CYS A 283 -14.35 -16.11 16.52
N ASN A 284 -13.63 -15.30 17.30
CA ASN A 284 -14.15 -14.67 18.51
C ASN A 284 -14.93 -13.37 18.24
N GLY A 285 -15.05 -12.95 16.97
CA GLY A 285 -15.73 -11.73 16.57
C GLY A 285 -14.85 -10.46 16.60
N VAL A 286 -13.61 -10.54 17.10
CA VAL A 286 -12.66 -9.43 17.10
C VAL A 286 -11.89 -9.45 15.76
N ILE A 287 -12.11 -8.45 14.92
CA ILE A 287 -11.58 -8.42 13.55
C ILE A 287 -10.78 -7.14 13.31
N GLY A 288 -9.63 -7.29 12.66
CA GLY A 288 -8.82 -6.19 12.16
C GLY A 288 -8.61 -6.26 10.65
N THR A 289 -8.12 -5.17 10.08
CA THR A 289 -7.77 -5.07 8.66
C THR A 289 -6.29 -4.80 8.47
N PHE A 290 -5.68 -5.41 7.44
CA PHE A 290 -4.24 -5.31 7.19
C PHE A 290 -3.96 -5.24 5.69
N GLY A 291 -3.18 -4.25 5.24
CA GLY A 291 -2.75 -4.21 3.86
C GLY A 291 -1.87 -3.03 3.49
N GLY A 292 -1.16 -3.19 2.37
CA GLY A 292 -0.32 -2.16 1.78
C GLY A 292 -0.75 -1.80 0.36
N SER A 293 -0.38 -0.61 -0.08
CA SER A 293 -0.74 -0.12 -1.40
C SER A 293 -2.27 -0.14 -1.60
N GLN A 294 -2.78 -0.78 -2.63
CA GLN A 294 -4.21 -1.06 -2.79
C GLN A 294 -4.80 -1.76 -1.55
N GLY A 295 -4.04 -2.64 -0.89
CA GLY A 295 -4.47 -3.28 0.35
C GLY A 295 -4.62 -2.30 1.51
N GLY A 296 -3.78 -1.27 1.56
CA GLY A 296 -3.91 -0.17 2.53
C GLY A 296 -5.17 0.65 2.30
N THR A 297 -5.52 0.90 1.03
CA THR A 297 -6.83 1.44 0.62
C THR A 297 -7.96 0.62 1.22
N LEU A 298 -7.96 -0.68 0.95
CA LEU A 298 -9.04 -1.60 1.37
C LEU A 298 -9.12 -1.71 2.89
N SER A 299 -7.99 -1.64 3.60
CA SER A 299 -7.97 -1.63 5.07
C SER A 299 -8.70 -0.41 5.64
N ILE A 300 -8.40 0.79 5.15
CA ILE A 300 -9.05 2.04 5.60
C ILE A 300 -10.52 2.05 5.23
N VAL A 301 -10.86 1.72 3.97
CA VAL A 301 -12.24 1.72 3.48
C VAL A 301 -13.11 0.74 4.24
N THR A 302 -12.66 -0.49 4.42
CA THR A 302 -13.42 -1.53 5.14
C THR A 302 -13.66 -1.12 6.59
N SER A 303 -12.63 -0.60 7.25
CA SER A 303 -12.73 -0.12 8.63
C SER A 303 -13.65 1.10 8.78
N ARG A 304 -13.74 1.98 7.77
CA ARG A 304 -14.67 3.11 7.77
C ARG A 304 -16.11 2.68 7.51
N LEU A 305 -16.31 1.69 6.64
CA LEU A 305 -17.66 1.22 6.27
C LEU A 305 -18.26 0.24 7.27
N ASP A 306 -17.45 -0.37 8.15
CA ASP A 306 -17.92 -1.35 9.11
C ASP A 306 -17.29 -1.14 10.50
N SER A 307 -18.10 -0.72 11.45
CA SER A 307 -17.68 -0.41 12.83
C SER A 307 -17.29 -1.64 13.67
N ARG A 308 -17.47 -2.85 13.15
CA ARG A 308 -17.04 -4.09 13.80
C ARG A 308 -15.52 -4.25 13.74
N ILE A 309 -14.81 -3.52 12.85
CA ILE A 309 -13.35 -3.51 12.81
C ILE A 309 -12.78 -2.84 14.05
N LYS A 310 -11.81 -3.51 14.71
CA LYS A 310 -11.21 -3.09 15.99
C LYS A 310 -9.83 -2.49 15.85
N ALA A 311 -9.09 -2.81 14.76
CA ALA A 311 -7.78 -2.26 14.48
C ALA A 311 -7.52 -2.26 12.97
N THR A 312 -6.76 -1.28 12.48
CA THR A 312 -6.46 -1.10 11.06
C THR A 312 -4.96 -0.91 10.85
N VAL A 313 -4.35 -1.70 9.99
CA VAL A 313 -3.02 -1.46 9.47
C VAL A 313 -3.11 -1.05 8.00
N ALA A 314 -2.56 0.11 7.68
CA ALA A 314 -2.48 0.62 6.33
C ALA A 314 -1.06 1.14 6.04
N TYR A 315 -0.31 0.46 5.18
CA TYR A 315 1.02 0.91 4.80
C TYR A 315 1.06 1.38 3.35
N PHE A 316 1.65 2.56 3.13
CA PHE A 316 1.66 3.33 1.87
C PHE A 316 0.36 3.17 1.05
N PRO A 317 -0.84 3.49 1.61
CA PRO A 317 -2.10 3.25 0.92
C PRO A 317 -2.18 3.97 -0.42
N ALA A 318 -2.71 3.28 -1.40
CA ALA A 318 -3.05 3.81 -2.72
C ALA A 318 -4.33 4.65 -2.67
N MET A 319 -4.74 5.23 -3.78
CA MET A 319 -6.01 5.95 -3.95
C MET A 319 -6.24 7.12 -2.97
N CYS A 320 -5.15 7.70 -2.48
CA CYS A 320 -5.16 8.84 -1.57
C CYS A 320 -5.08 10.15 -2.37
N ASP A 321 -5.99 11.09 -2.14
CA ASP A 321 -5.92 12.44 -2.72
C ASP A 321 -5.80 12.45 -4.25
N HIS A 322 -6.73 11.81 -4.93
CA HIS A 322 -6.75 11.69 -6.39
C HIS A 322 -6.66 13.03 -7.13
N GLU A 323 -7.31 14.09 -6.57
CA GLU A 323 -7.37 15.41 -7.17
C GLU A 323 -6.05 16.20 -7.06
N GLY A 324 -5.00 15.64 -6.48
CA GLY A 324 -3.71 16.32 -6.32
C GLY A 324 -3.20 16.93 -7.63
N TYR A 325 -3.18 16.17 -8.74
CA TYR A 325 -2.73 16.69 -10.04
C TYR A 325 -3.60 17.80 -10.62
N ILE A 326 -4.89 17.84 -10.29
CA ILE A 326 -5.78 18.93 -10.67
C ILE A 326 -5.43 20.19 -9.87
N ASN A 327 -4.93 20.01 -8.64
CA ASN A 327 -4.59 21.07 -7.71
C ASN A 327 -3.09 21.40 -7.67
N GLY A 328 -2.33 21.03 -8.70
CA GLY A 328 -0.92 21.39 -8.89
C GLY A 328 0.06 20.72 -7.93
N ARG A 329 -0.26 19.50 -7.45
CA ARG A 329 0.63 18.64 -6.66
C ARG A 329 0.45 17.17 -7.02
N ALA A 330 1.25 16.28 -6.43
CA ALA A 330 1.09 14.83 -6.64
C ALA A 330 -0.32 14.37 -6.27
N GLY A 331 -0.92 13.52 -7.11
CA GLY A 331 -2.14 12.76 -6.84
C GLY A 331 -1.82 11.29 -6.59
N GLY A 332 -2.71 10.57 -5.89
CA GLY A 332 -2.51 9.18 -5.53
C GLY A 332 -2.57 8.20 -6.70
N TRP A 333 -1.95 7.03 -6.50
CA TRP A 333 -2.11 5.91 -7.43
C TRP A 333 -3.61 5.60 -7.65
N PRO A 334 -4.06 5.28 -8.86
CA PRO A 334 -3.30 4.96 -10.07
C PRO A 334 -2.86 6.17 -10.90
N HIS A 335 -2.83 7.37 -10.33
CA HIS A 335 -2.43 8.63 -10.98
C HIS A 335 -3.35 9.03 -12.14
N MET A 336 -4.63 8.65 -12.08
CA MET A 336 -5.60 8.80 -13.18
C MET A 336 -5.70 10.24 -13.72
N PHE A 337 -5.59 11.24 -12.85
CA PHE A 337 -5.66 12.66 -13.25
C PHE A 337 -4.31 13.27 -13.65
N LYS A 338 -3.23 12.49 -13.72
CA LYS A 338 -2.01 12.92 -14.37
C LYS A 338 -2.24 13.10 -15.88
N ASN A 339 -3.08 12.22 -16.47
CA ASN A 339 -3.60 12.42 -17.82
C ASN A 339 -4.75 13.44 -17.78
N GLU A 340 -4.55 14.57 -18.46
CA GLU A 340 -5.56 15.65 -18.52
C GLU A 340 -6.88 15.23 -19.17
N ALA A 341 -6.84 14.27 -20.11
CA ALA A 341 -8.04 13.73 -20.73
C ALA A 341 -8.99 13.05 -19.73
N ASN A 342 -8.46 12.60 -18.59
CA ASN A 342 -9.27 11.98 -17.53
C ASN A 342 -9.91 13.02 -16.58
N ARG A 343 -9.62 14.32 -16.71
CA ARG A 343 -10.12 15.37 -15.82
C ARG A 343 -11.53 15.81 -16.21
N THR A 344 -12.41 14.85 -16.51
CA THR A 344 -13.83 15.09 -16.76
C THR A 344 -14.61 15.19 -15.45
N GLU A 345 -15.75 15.92 -15.47
CA GLU A 345 -16.63 16.07 -14.31
C GLU A 345 -17.10 14.70 -13.76
N GLU A 346 -17.44 13.78 -14.65
CA GLU A 346 -17.91 12.43 -14.30
C GLU A 346 -16.82 11.61 -13.58
N TYR A 347 -15.57 11.64 -14.10
CA TYR A 347 -14.44 10.94 -13.50
C TYR A 347 -14.07 11.54 -12.16
N ILE A 348 -14.01 12.86 -12.05
CA ILE A 348 -13.72 13.57 -10.79
C ILE A 348 -14.81 13.24 -9.76
N ARG A 349 -16.09 13.32 -10.15
CA ARG A 349 -17.20 12.97 -9.27
C ARG A 349 -17.09 11.53 -8.76
N THR A 350 -16.83 10.57 -9.62
CA THR A 350 -16.68 9.16 -9.22
C THR A 350 -15.46 8.99 -8.31
N ALA A 351 -14.32 9.54 -8.68
CA ALA A 351 -13.10 9.44 -7.88
C ALA A 351 -13.29 9.94 -6.45
N ARG A 352 -14.08 10.99 -6.23
CA ARG A 352 -14.38 11.54 -4.89
C ARG A 352 -15.08 10.55 -3.97
N TYR A 353 -15.96 9.68 -4.48
CA TYR A 353 -16.58 8.63 -3.68
C TYR A 353 -15.62 7.49 -3.33
N TYR A 354 -14.49 7.37 -4.02
CA TYR A 354 -13.52 6.29 -3.85
C TYR A 354 -12.17 6.78 -3.32
N ASP A 355 -11.99 8.07 -3.11
CA ASP A 355 -10.78 8.63 -2.54
C ASP A 355 -10.64 8.22 -1.07
N VAL A 356 -9.53 7.56 -0.77
CA VAL A 356 -9.23 7.04 0.59
C VAL A 356 -9.16 8.15 1.63
N SER A 357 -8.77 9.36 1.22
CA SER A 357 -8.75 10.51 2.14
C SER A 357 -10.15 10.85 2.67
N ASN A 358 -11.20 10.62 1.87
CA ASN A 358 -12.57 10.86 2.30
C ASN A 358 -13.05 9.79 3.30
N PHE A 359 -12.64 8.53 3.14
CA PHE A 359 -12.88 7.50 4.15
C PHE A 359 -12.09 7.76 5.44
N ALA A 360 -10.83 8.17 5.31
CA ALA A 360 -9.95 8.45 6.44
C ALA A 360 -10.50 9.51 7.39
N ARG A 361 -11.21 10.53 6.89
CA ARG A 361 -11.85 11.60 7.68
C ARG A 361 -12.86 11.10 8.71
N GLY A 362 -13.43 9.92 8.53
CA GLY A 362 -14.44 9.36 9.43
C GLY A 362 -14.01 8.04 10.09
N LEU A 363 -12.73 7.67 10.01
CA LEU A 363 -12.22 6.45 10.59
C LEU A 363 -12.27 6.50 12.13
N GLN A 364 -12.75 5.41 12.77
CA GLN A 364 -12.93 5.34 14.22
C GLN A 364 -11.99 4.32 14.89
N ALA A 365 -11.69 3.21 14.21
CA ALA A 365 -10.81 2.18 14.74
C ALA A 365 -9.36 2.69 14.83
N PRO A 366 -8.58 2.30 15.85
CA PRO A 366 -7.17 2.61 15.94
C PRO A 366 -6.40 2.22 14.70
N VAL A 367 -5.43 3.03 14.29
CA VAL A 367 -4.67 2.85 13.05
C VAL A 367 -3.18 2.82 13.32
N CYS A 368 -2.50 1.79 12.81
CA CYS A 368 -1.07 1.81 12.57
C CYS A 368 -0.81 2.06 11.08
N TYR A 369 -0.12 3.15 10.78
CA TYR A 369 0.11 3.63 9.43
C TYR A 369 1.60 3.60 9.10
N LEU A 370 1.96 3.36 7.82
CA LEU A 370 3.34 3.47 7.37
C LEU A 370 3.37 4.14 5.99
N TYR A 371 4.35 4.99 5.76
CA TYR A 371 4.67 5.49 4.42
C TYR A 371 6.15 5.84 4.29
N GLY A 372 6.64 5.78 3.04
CA GLY A 372 8.01 6.07 2.68
C GLY A 372 8.15 7.43 1.99
N TYR A 373 9.22 8.19 2.32
CA TYR A 373 9.46 9.49 1.69
C TYR A 373 9.87 9.35 0.21
N ASN A 374 10.55 8.27 -0.13
CA ASN A 374 11.01 8.03 -1.51
C ASN A 374 10.03 7.22 -2.36
N ASP A 375 8.80 6.99 -1.88
CA ASP A 375 7.78 6.29 -2.63
C ASP A 375 7.37 7.11 -3.87
N ILE A 376 7.45 6.49 -5.05
CA ILE A 376 7.04 7.06 -6.34
C ILE A 376 5.75 6.45 -6.88
N THR A 377 5.19 5.47 -6.18
CA THR A 377 3.93 4.80 -6.49
C THR A 377 2.80 5.41 -5.66
N CYS A 378 2.93 5.37 -4.33
CA CYS A 378 2.02 6.01 -3.40
C CYS A 378 2.74 7.18 -2.73
N ALA A 379 2.74 8.32 -3.40
CA ALA A 379 3.52 9.50 -3.07
C ALA A 379 3.37 9.95 -1.61
N PRO A 380 4.47 10.31 -0.90
CA PRO A 380 4.37 10.80 0.48
C PRO A 380 3.46 12.01 0.63
N THR A 381 3.35 12.86 -0.39
CA THR A 381 2.40 13.99 -0.40
C THR A 381 0.97 13.55 -0.18
N THR A 382 0.53 12.46 -0.83
CA THR A 382 -0.85 11.98 -0.75
C THR A 382 -1.09 11.12 0.48
N THR A 383 -0.15 10.25 0.82
CA THR A 383 -0.26 9.33 1.97
C THR A 383 -0.15 10.09 3.29
N CYS A 384 0.74 11.07 3.41
CA CYS A 384 0.86 11.94 4.58
C CYS A 384 -0.40 12.82 4.75
N ALA A 385 -0.90 13.43 3.68
CA ALA A 385 -2.14 14.23 3.73
C ALA A 385 -3.32 13.39 4.24
N THR A 386 -3.44 12.15 3.77
CA THR A 386 -4.48 11.21 4.21
C THR A 386 -4.30 10.82 5.68
N TYR A 387 -3.07 10.52 6.12
CA TYR A 387 -2.78 10.24 7.53
C TYR A 387 -3.20 11.41 8.44
N ASN A 388 -2.91 12.65 8.04
CA ASN A 388 -3.15 13.83 8.85
C ASN A 388 -4.65 14.04 9.18
N VAL A 389 -5.55 13.61 8.30
CA VAL A 389 -7.01 13.78 8.47
C VAL A 389 -7.70 12.62 9.19
N ILE A 390 -6.98 11.56 9.58
CA ILE A 390 -7.54 10.48 10.40
C ILE A 390 -7.83 11.00 11.81
N PRO A 391 -9.08 10.96 12.31
CA PRO A 391 -9.43 11.42 13.65
C PRO A 391 -9.23 10.34 14.73
N ALA A 392 -9.21 9.06 14.36
CA ALA A 392 -9.02 7.94 15.28
C ALA A 392 -7.65 7.97 15.98
N PRO A 393 -7.46 7.27 17.10
CA PRO A 393 -6.14 7.01 17.65
C PRO A 393 -5.23 6.42 16.57
N LYS A 394 -4.08 7.06 16.36
CA LYS A 394 -3.21 6.70 15.25
C LYS A 394 -1.73 6.79 15.61
N GLN A 395 -0.96 5.89 15.05
CA GLN A 395 0.50 5.98 15.06
C GLN A 395 1.04 5.81 13.64
N VAL A 396 2.25 6.28 13.40
CA VAL A 396 2.90 6.20 12.09
C VAL A 396 4.33 5.71 12.22
N ILE A 397 4.70 4.80 11.32
CA ILE A 397 6.08 4.43 11.05
C ILE A 397 6.49 5.17 9.78
N ILE A 398 7.47 6.05 9.87
CA ILE A 398 7.99 6.79 8.72
C ILE A 398 9.26 6.08 8.25
N GLY A 399 9.37 5.88 6.94
CA GLY A 399 10.59 5.40 6.32
C GLY A 399 11.19 6.51 5.46
N GLU A 400 12.15 7.26 5.99
CA GLU A 400 12.75 8.42 5.32
C GLU A 400 13.52 8.01 4.06
N ASN A 401 14.05 6.78 4.04
CA ASN A 401 14.85 6.24 2.94
C ASN A 401 14.15 5.16 2.12
N ILE A 402 12.93 4.73 2.50
CA ILE A 402 12.19 3.70 1.76
C ILE A 402 11.33 4.30 0.65
N GLY A 403 11.15 3.50 -0.41
CA GLY A 403 10.18 3.73 -1.47
C GLY A 403 8.89 2.93 -1.24
N HIS A 404 8.38 2.28 -2.29
CA HIS A 404 7.19 1.42 -2.22
C HIS A 404 7.52 0.01 -1.72
N TRP A 405 8.18 -0.07 -0.58
CA TRP A 405 8.63 -1.30 0.08
C TRP A 405 8.88 -1.04 1.58
N THR A 406 9.03 -2.09 2.38
CA THR A 406 9.28 -2.01 3.82
C THR A 406 10.51 -2.83 4.21
N TYR A 407 11.20 -2.42 5.27
CA TYR A 407 12.12 -3.31 5.96
C TYR A 407 11.36 -4.44 6.69
N PRO A 408 11.97 -5.63 6.86
CA PRO A 408 11.36 -6.71 7.63
C PRO A 408 10.94 -6.30 9.04
N GLU A 409 11.74 -5.47 9.71
CA GLU A 409 11.47 -4.95 11.05
C GLU A 409 10.22 -4.08 11.10
N GLN A 410 10.00 -3.26 10.07
CA GLN A 410 8.79 -2.44 9.94
C GLN A 410 7.55 -3.32 9.71
N MET A 411 7.67 -4.34 8.86
CA MET A 411 6.58 -5.28 8.60
C MET A 411 6.24 -6.08 9.86
N ASN A 412 7.24 -6.55 10.60
CA ASN A 412 7.05 -7.23 11.87
C ASN A 412 6.34 -6.32 12.89
N ALA A 413 6.78 -5.05 12.99
CA ALA A 413 6.15 -4.08 13.90
C ALA A 413 4.67 -3.84 13.57
N LEU A 414 4.29 -3.79 12.28
CA LEU A 414 2.90 -3.67 11.85
C LEU A 414 2.06 -4.89 12.26
N TRP A 415 2.59 -6.09 12.07
CA TRP A 415 1.91 -7.33 12.47
C TRP A 415 1.82 -7.49 13.99
N ASP A 416 2.89 -7.21 14.71
CA ASP A 416 2.90 -7.33 16.18
C ASP A 416 1.93 -6.31 16.80
N TRP A 417 1.84 -5.10 16.23
CA TRP A 417 0.87 -4.11 16.66
C TRP A 417 -0.57 -4.59 16.48
N ILE A 418 -0.97 -5.05 15.27
CA ILE A 418 -2.37 -5.45 15.04
C ILE A 418 -2.75 -6.67 15.87
N ILE A 419 -1.86 -7.65 16.00
CA ILE A 419 -2.10 -8.84 16.82
C ILE A 419 -2.26 -8.44 18.30
N GLY A 420 -1.44 -7.51 18.78
CA GLY A 420 -1.52 -6.96 20.13
C GLY A 420 -2.84 -6.26 20.39
N GLU A 421 -3.27 -5.36 19.49
CA GLU A 421 -4.55 -4.66 19.56
C GLU A 421 -5.73 -5.65 19.61
N LEU A 422 -5.76 -6.61 18.69
CA LEU A 422 -6.87 -7.57 18.62
C LEU A 422 -6.96 -8.50 19.83
N LYS A 423 -5.83 -8.89 20.43
CA LYS A 423 -5.77 -9.71 21.64
C LYS A 423 -6.10 -8.93 22.92
N SER A 424 -6.00 -7.61 22.89
CA SER A 424 -6.32 -6.74 24.04
C SER A 424 -7.82 -6.48 24.20
N VAL A 425 -8.62 -6.68 23.14
CA VAL A 425 -10.08 -6.52 23.19
C VAL A 425 -10.67 -7.62 24.06
N LYS A 426 -11.32 -7.20 25.17
CA LYS A 426 -11.98 -8.12 26.12
C LYS A 426 -13.38 -8.51 25.66
#